data_bbc733c932c766126731c7c36b859be6
#
_entry.id   bbc733c932c766126731c7c36b859be6
#
_cell.length_a   1.000
_cell.length_b   1.000
_cell.length_c   1.000
_cell.angle_alpha   90.00
_cell.angle_beta   90.00
_cell.angle_gamma   90.00
#
_symmetry.space_group_name_H-M   'P 1'
#
loop_
_entity.id
_entity.type
_entity.pdbx_description
1 polymer ?
#
loop_
_entity_poly.entity_id
_entity_poly.type
_entity_poly.pdbx_seq_one_letter_code
_entity_poly.pdbx_strand_id
1 'polypeptide(L)'
;MTVRREYPEKPLVGVGGVVIADGRALLIRRGSPPLEGEWSIPGGMLELGETFEEGVRRELAEETGLEVRVVEFIEVFERIFPDQDGRTKYHFVILDYLCAVESGEARAASDVSDVAWAREEELARYALTPTATRVIKRAFAMWRALG
;
A
#
# COMPACT_ATOMS: atom_id res chain seq x y z
N MET A 1 14.02 19.14 4.87
CA MET A 1 15.06 18.12 4.70
C MET A 1 14.45 16.85 4.12
N THR A 2 14.97 16.39 3.00
CA THR A 2 14.46 15.20 2.34
C THR A 2 14.96 13.94 3.05
N VAL A 3 14.02 13.03 3.39
CA VAL A 3 14.37 11.76 4.00
C VAL A 3 14.91 10.82 2.93
N ARG A 4 16.07 10.22 3.18
CA ARG A 4 16.66 9.25 2.26
C ARG A 4 15.94 7.91 2.37
N ARG A 5 15.40 7.42 1.27
CA ARG A 5 14.82 6.07 1.23
C ARG A 5 15.89 5.01 1.07
N GLU A 6 16.90 5.28 0.22
CA GLU A 6 18.02 4.38 0.04
C GLU A 6 19.08 4.61 1.10
N TYR A 7 19.59 3.51 1.66
CA TYR A 7 20.60 3.50 2.72
C TYR A 7 20.22 4.43 3.88
N PRO A 8 19.01 4.24 4.44
CA PRO A 8 18.55 5.11 5.52
C PRO A 8 19.32 4.86 6.81
N GLU A 9 19.35 5.89 7.67
CA GLU A 9 19.97 5.76 8.99
C GLU A 9 19.07 5.02 9.98
N LYS A 10 17.76 5.00 9.71
CA LYS A 10 16.74 4.38 10.55
C LYS A 10 15.68 3.73 9.68
N PRO A 11 14.95 2.74 10.22
CA PRO A 11 13.77 2.25 9.51
C PRO A 11 12.78 3.39 9.24
N LEU A 12 12.15 3.35 8.08
CA LEU A 12 11.16 4.34 7.68
C LEU A 12 9.77 3.75 7.80
N VAL A 13 8.82 4.56 8.29
CA VAL A 13 7.44 4.10 8.46
C VAL A 13 6.65 4.37 7.19
N GLY A 14 6.04 3.33 6.64
CA GLY A 14 5.12 3.41 5.52
C GLY A 14 3.72 3.05 5.95
N VAL A 15 2.73 3.56 5.23
CA VAL A 15 1.32 3.24 5.46
C VAL A 15 0.68 2.89 4.12
N GLY A 16 -0.30 1.97 4.16
CA GLY A 16 -1.01 1.57 2.96
C GLY A 16 -2.47 1.28 3.26
N GLY A 17 -3.27 1.21 2.21
CA GLY A 17 -4.69 0.94 2.35
C GLY A 17 -5.17 -0.07 1.32
N VAL A 18 -5.81 -1.14 1.81
CA VAL A 18 -6.54 -2.05 0.94
C VAL A 18 -7.94 -1.51 0.83
N VAL A 19 -8.25 -0.93 -0.33
CA VAL A 19 -9.57 -0.36 -0.61
C VAL A 19 -10.42 -1.44 -1.24
N ILE A 20 -11.53 -1.80 -0.60
CA ILE A 20 -12.48 -2.77 -1.14
C ILE A 20 -13.78 -2.07 -1.48
N ALA A 21 -14.21 -2.22 -2.74
CA ALA A 21 -15.46 -1.68 -3.25
C ALA A 21 -16.04 -2.65 -4.26
N ASP A 22 -17.32 -2.93 -4.15
CA ASP A 22 -18.03 -3.85 -5.05
C ASP A 22 -17.35 -5.22 -5.17
N GLY A 23 -16.81 -5.72 -4.05
CA GLY A 23 -16.17 -7.03 -4.01
C GLY A 23 -14.79 -7.09 -4.66
N ARG A 24 -14.17 -5.94 -4.92
CA ARG A 24 -12.84 -5.87 -5.53
C ARG A 24 -11.90 -5.02 -4.70
N ALA A 25 -10.64 -5.39 -4.70
CA ALA A 25 -9.57 -4.63 -4.04
C ALA A 25 -8.81 -3.80 -5.06
N LEU A 26 -8.44 -2.59 -4.68
CA LEU A 26 -7.66 -1.70 -5.53
C LEU A 26 -6.18 -2.07 -5.43
N LEU A 27 -5.57 -2.30 -6.57
CA LEU A 27 -4.13 -2.55 -6.70
C LEU A 27 -3.50 -1.42 -7.50
N ILE A 28 -2.27 -1.10 -7.19
CA ILE A 28 -1.47 -0.15 -7.97
C ILE A 28 -0.25 -0.86 -8.55
N ARG A 29 0.22 -0.35 -9.69
CA ARG A 29 1.48 -0.79 -10.27
C ARG A 29 2.54 0.25 -9.94
N ARG A 30 3.64 -0.19 -9.35
CA ARG A 30 4.69 0.72 -8.91
C ARG A 30 5.45 1.31 -10.11
N GLY A 31 5.58 2.63 -10.10
CA GLY A 31 6.31 3.35 -11.14
C GLY A 31 7.75 3.65 -10.77
N SER A 32 8.19 3.31 -9.56
CA SER A 32 9.54 3.60 -9.07
C SER A 32 10.06 2.53 -8.10
N PRO A 33 11.41 2.46 -7.90
CA PRO A 33 11.98 1.50 -6.94
C PRO A 33 11.56 1.78 -5.49
N PRO A 34 11.56 0.77 -4.60
CA PRO A 34 11.86 -0.63 -4.89
C PRO A 34 10.68 -1.32 -5.59
N LEU A 35 10.95 -2.45 -6.28
CA LEU A 35 9.94 -3.27 -6.94
C LEU A 35 9.19 -2.53 -8.06
N GLU A 36 9.89 -1.67 -8.82
CA GLU A 36 9.32 -0.96 -9.96
C GLU A 36 8.67 -1.93 -10.95
N GLY A 37 7.47 -1.60 -11.40
CA GLY A 37 6.70 -2.42 -12.33
C GLY A 37 5.88 -3.52 -11.67
N GLU A 38 6.00 -3.74 -10.38
CA GLU A 38 5.21 -4.73 -9.67
C GLU A 38 3.88 -4.15 -9.17
N TRP A 39 2.86 -5.00 -9.14
CA TRP A 39 1.58 -4.65 -8.53
C TRP A 39 1.66 -4.78 -7.01
N SER A 40 0.96 -3.91 -6.31
CA SER A 40 1.03 -3.83 -4.86
C SER A 40 -0.19 -3.12 -4.28
N ILE A 41 -0.23 -3.05 -2.95
CA ILE A 41 -1.19 -2.26 -2.19
C ILE A 41 -0.77 -0.79 -2.29
N PRO A 42 -1.70 0.14 -2.59
CA PRO A 42 -1.36 1.57 -2.62
C PRO A 42 -0.95 2.07 -1.23
N GLY A 43 0.00 2.99 -1.22
CA GLY A 43 0.51 3.57 0.02
C GLY A 43 1.85 4.25 -0.20
N GLY A 44 2.41 4.76 0.87
CA GLY A 44 3.70 5.44 0.82
C GLY A 44 4.19 5.81 2.21
N MET A 45 5.15 6.74 2.26
CA MET A 45 5.82 7.12 3.49
C MET A 45 4.94 8.00 4.37
N LEU A 46 4.93 7.68 5.66
CA LEU A 46 4.30 8.54 6.67
C LEU A 46 5.13 9.81 6.81
N GLU A 47 4.48 10.96 6.89
CA GLU A 47 5.14 12.24 7.09
C GLU A 47 5.21 12.59 8.57
N LEU A 48 6.22 13.38 8.94
CA LEU A 48 6.41 13.80 10.33
C LEU A 48 5.17 14.54 10.85
N GLY A 49 4.66 14.12 11.99
CA GLY A 49 3.49 14.74 12.62
C GLY A 49 2.15 14.23 12.10
N GLU A 50 2.18 13.36 11.11
CA GLU A 50 0.98 12.79 10.50
C GLU A 50 0.56 11.53 11.27
N THR A 51 -0.74 11.36 11.54
CA THR A 51 -1.24 10.10 12.10
C THR A 51 -1.25 9.03 10.99
N PHE A 52 -1.33 7.76 11.37
CA PHE A 52 -1.41 6.68 10.39
C PHE A 52 -2.60 6.87 9.45
N GLU A 53 -3.77 7.19 9.99
CA GLU A 53 -4.98 7.38 9.17
C GLU A 53 -4.84 8.56 8.22
N GLU A 54 -4.27 9.67 8.69
CA GLU A 54 -4.02 10.83 7.84
C GLU A 54 -3.07 10.45 6.70
N GLY A 55 -2.02 9.68 7.00
CA GLY A 55 -1.05 9.23 6.00
C GLY A 55 -1.68 8.32 4.96
N VAL A 56 -2.50 7.36 5.38
CA VAL A 56 -3.22 6.46 4.45
C VAL A 56 -4.10 7.29 3.52
N ARG A 57 -4.91 8.19 4.06
CA ARG A 57 -5.83 9.01 3.27
C ARG A 57 -5.08 9.87 2.26
N ARG A 58 -4.00 10.51 2.69
CA ARG A 58 -3.17 11.36 1.82
C ARG A 58 -2.55 10.54 0.69
N GLU A 59 -1.92 9.41 1.02
CA GLU A 59 -1.26 8.57 0.02
C GLU A 59 -2.25 8.00 -1.00
N LEU A 60 -3.41 7.54 -0.55
CA LEU A 60 -4.44 7.04 -1.47
C LEU A 60 -4.93 8.14 -2.40
N ALA A 61 -5.13 9.36 -1.88
CA ALA A 61 -5.54 10.50 -2.70
C ALA A 61 -4.47 10.85 -3.74
N GLU A 62 -3.20 10.87 -3.33
CA GLU A 62 -2.09 11.22 -4.23
C GLU A 62 -1.89 10.16 -5.32
N GLU A 63 -1.93 8.88 -4.96
CA GLU A 63 -1.62 7.79 -5.89
C GLU A 63 -2.80 7.36 -6.75
N THR A 64 -4.01 7.46 -6.25
CA THR A 64 -5.19 6.89 -6.91
C THR A 64 -6.32 7.88 -7.16
N GLY A 65 -6.25 9.07 -6.61
CA GLY A 65 -7.32 10.06 -6.73
C GLY A 65 -8.54 9.78 -5.88
N LEU A 66 -8.52 8.71 -5.07
CA LEU A 66 -9.66 8.38 -4.23
C LEU A 66 -9.60 9.08 -2.88
N GLU A 67 -10.77 9.52 -2.41
CA GLU A 67 -10.96 9.87 -1.01
C GLU A 67 -11.50 8.63 -0.32
N VAL A 68 -10.78 8.17 0.71
CA VAL A 68 -11.12 6.94 1.42
C VAL A 68 -11.37 7.22 2.89
N ARG A 69 -12.14 6.32 3.50
CA ARG A 69 -12.32 6.25 4.94
C ARG A 69 -11.56 5.04 5.45
N VAL A 70 -10.75 5.22 6.47
CA VAL A 70 -10.05 4.11 7.12
C VAL A 70 -11.06 3.38 8.00
N VAL A 71 -11.19 2.07 7.78
CA VAL A 71 -12.19 1.24 8.48
C VAL A 71 -11.57 0.50 9.64
N GLU A 72 -10.45 -0.19 9.40
CA GLU A 72 -9.85 -1.05 10.42
C GLU A 72 -8.38 -1.33 10.08
N PHE A 73 -7.55 -1.47 11.11
CA PHE A 73 -6.17 -1.89 10.96
C PHE A 73 -6.10 -3.36 10.57
N ILE A 74 -5.24 -3.69 9.60
CA ILE A 74 -5.06 -5.07 9.15
C ILE A 74 -3.82 -5.69 9.78
N GLU A 75 -2.65 -5.12 9.50
CA GLU A 75 -1.39 -5.77 9.86
C GLU A 75 -0.23 -4.78 9.80
N VAL A 76 0.78 -5.00 10.64
CA VAL A 76 2.08 -4.32 10.54
C VAL A 76 3.12 -5.37 10.16
N PHE A 77 4.03 -5.02 9.28
CA PHE A 77 5.13 -5.90 8.88
C PHE A 77 6.33 -5.06 8.47
N GLU A 78 7.48 -5.70 8.40
CA GLU A 78 8.71 -5.03 7.99
C GLU A 78 9.16 -5.55 6.63
N ARG A 79 9.85 -4.68 5.88
CA ARG A 79 10.45 -5.03 4.58
C ARG A 79 11.88 -4.54 4.58
N ILE A 80 12.81 -5.48 4.47
CA ILE A 80 14.24 -5.19 4.48
C ILE A 80 14.84 -5.69 3.18
N PHE A 81 15.51 -4.79 2.45
CA PHE A 81 16.14 -5.10 1.18
C PHE A 81 17.64 -4.85 1.30
N PRO A 82 18.47 -5.90 1.36
CA PRO A 82 19.92 -5.73 1.34
C PRO A 82 20.42 -5.47 -0.07
N ASP A 83 21.59 -4.83 -0.18
CA ASP A 83 22.32 -4.74 -1.44
C ASP A 83 23.24 -5.95 -1.62
N GLN A 84 24.07 -5.94 -2.68
CA GLN A 84 24.98 -7.03 -3.01
C GLN A 84 26.04 -7.26 -1.91
N ASP A 85 26.38 -6.22 -1.16
CA ASP A 85 27.39 -6.29 -0.11
C ASP A 85 26.80 -6.60 1.27
N GLY A 86 25.49 -6.85 1.33
CA GLY A 86 24.80 -7.12 2.58
C GLY A 86 24.43 -5.89 3.38
N ARG A 87 24.66 -4.68 2.83
CA ARG A 87 24.21 -3.44 3.48
C ARG A 87 22.71 -3.27 3.28
N THR A 88 22.06 -2.71 4.27
CA THR A 88 20.62 -2.44 4.18
C THR A 88 20.36 -1.27 3.23
N LYS A 89 19.82 -1.58 2.06
CA LYS A 89 19.47 -0.56 1.06
C LYS A 89 18.13 0.08 1.37
N TYR A 90 17.15 -0.74 1.82
CA TYR A 90 15.83 -0.25 2.23
C TYR A 90 15.41 -0.95 3.50
N HIS A 91 14.77 -0.23 4.39
CA HIS A 91 14.17 -0.80 5.59
C HIS A 91 12.89 -0.03 5.92
N PHE A 92 11.75 -0.70 5.73
CA PHE A 92 10.43 -0.11 5.98
C PHE A 92 9.69 -0.88 7.07
N VAL A 93 8.97 -0.15 7.91
CA VAL A 93 7.93 -0.71 8.79
C VAL A 93 6.61 -0.22 8.21
N ILE A 94 5.77 -1.14 7.75
CA ILE A 94 4.57 -0.82 7.00
C ILE A 94 3.34 -1.23 7.78
N LEU A 95 2.37 -0.29 7.88
CA LEU A 95 1.07 -0.53 8.48
C LEU A 95 0.01 -0.45 7.39
N ASP A 96 -0.75 -1.53 7.21
CA ASP A 96 -1.82 -1.58 6.22
C ASP A 96 -3.19 -1.58 6.87
N TYR A 97 -4.12 -0.86 6.26
CA TYR A 97 -5.49 -0.64 6.76
C TYR A 97 -6.52 -1.03 5.72
N LEU A 98 -7.66 -1.54 6.18
CA LEU A 98 -8.84 -1.73 5.35
C LEU A 98 -9.51 -0.36 5.17
N CYS A 99 -9.84 -0.02 3.93
CA CYS A 99 -10.42 1.27 3.58
C CYS A 99 -11.68 1.09 2.73
N ALA A 100 -12.57 2.09 2.82
CA ALA A 100 -13.76 2.19 1.99
C ALA A 100 -13.71 3.49 1.18
N VAL A 101 -14.27 3.47 -0.01
CA VAL A 101 -14.33 4.67 -0.87
C VAL A 101 -15.39 5.64 -0.33
N GLU A 102 -15.00 6.89 -0.16
CA GLU A 102 -15.95 7.98 0.13
C GLU A 102 -16.31 8.72 -1.14
N SER A 103 -15.35 9.01 -2.01
CA SER A 103 -15.61 9.67 -3.29
C SER A 103 -14.44 9.48 -4.27
N GLY A 104 -14.71 9.76 -5.53
CA GLY A 104 -13.71 9.73 -6.59
C GLY A 104 -13.70 8.45 -7.39
N GLU A 105 -12.91 8.44 -8.46
CA GLU A 105 -12.66 7.27 -9.29
C GLU A 105 -11.17 6.97 -9.28
N ALA A 106 -10.82 5.69 -9.21
CA ALA A 106 -9.42 5.29 -9.17
C ALA A 106 -8.73 5.58 -10.51
N ARG A 107 -7.57 6.23 -10.44
CA ARG A 107 -6.72 6.52 -11.59
C ARG A 107 -5.27 6.55 -11.15
N ALA A 108 -4.38 6.19 -12.05
CA ALA A 108 -2.95 6.26 -11.76
C ALA A 108 -2.49 7.73 -11.66
N ALA A 109 -1.80 8.06 -10.58
CA ALA A 109 -1.27 9.40 -10.34
C ALA A 109 0.03 9.28 -9.55
N SER A 110 0.77 10.40 -9.45
CA SER A 110 2.06 10.44 -8.78
C SER A 110 3.03 9.41 -9.41
N ASP A 111 3.70 8.59 -8.63
CA ASP A 111 4.65 7.58 -9.11
C ASP A 111 4.02 6.20 -9.35
N VAL A 112 2.71 6.16 -9.52
CA VAL A 112 1.96 4.94 -9.86
C VAL A 112 1.75 4.90 -11.38
N SER A 113 2.09 3.78 -12.01
CA SER A 113 1.97 3.66 -13.47
C SER A 113 0.63 3.10 -13.94
N ASP A 114 -0.11 2.41 -13.07
CA ASP A 114 -1.41 1.84 -13.40
C ASP A 114 -2.19 1.50 -12.15
N VAL A 115 -3.51 1.32 -12.29
CA VAL A 115 -4.39 0.86 -11.22
C VAL A 115 -5.29 -0.25 -11.74
N ALA A 116 -5.73 -1.14 -10.85
CA ALA A 116 -6.65 -2.21 -11.21
C ALA A 116 -7.53 -2.57 -10.02
N TRP A 117 -8.76 -2.94 -10.30
CA TRP A 117 -9.67 -3.51 -9.32
C TRP A 117 -9.70 -5.02 -9.52
N ALA A 118 -9.34 -5.77 -8.49
CA ALA A 118 -9.23 -7.22 -8.57
C ALA A 118 -10.13 -7.91 -7.55
N ARG A 119 -10.85 -8.93 -8.01
CA ARG A 119 -11.57 -9.82 -7.10
C ARG A 119 -10.55 -10.70 -6.39
N GLU A 120 -10.92 -11.28 -5.25
CA GLU A 120 -10.02 -12.12 -4.49
C GLU A 120 -9.47 -13.29 -5.34
N GLU A 121 -10.33 -13.94 -6.13
CA GLU A 121 -9.93 -15.03 -7.00
C GLU A 121 -9.06 -14.61 -8.19
N GLU A 122 -8.94 -13.31 -8.45
CA GLU A 122 -8.11 -12.76 -9.53
C GLU A 122 -6.71 -12.34 -9.08
N LEU A 123 -6.44 -12.37 -7.78
CA LEU A 123 -5.17 -11.86 -7.23
C LEU A 123 -3.94 -12.56 -7.83
N ALA A 124 -4.05 -13.84 -8.16
CA ALA A 124 -2.94 -14.59 -8.75
C ALA A 124 -2.47 -14.03 -10.10
N ARG A 125 -3.32 -13.28 -10.79
CA ARG A 125 -2.98 -12.67 -12.10
C ARG A 125 -1.96 -11.54 -12.00
N TYR A 126 -1.79 -10.99 -10.79
CA TYR A 126 -0.99 -9.77 -10.60
C TYR A 126 0.42 -10.05 -10.05
N ALA A 127 0.75 -11.31 -9.82
CA ALA A 127 2.06 -11.70 -9.31
C ALA A 127 2.49 -10.91 -8.06
N LEU A 128 1.53 -10.73 -7.15
CA LEU A 128 1.78 -10.01 -5.89
C LEU A 128 2.78 -10.76 -5.02
N THR A 129 3.50 -10.03 -4.17
CA THR A 129 4.34 -10.66 -3.17
C THR A 129 3.48 -11.52 -2.22
N PRO A 130 4.07 -12.55 -1.58
CA PRO A 130 3.33 -13.34 -0.59
C PRO A 130 2.74 -12.48 0.53
N THR A 131 3.48 -11.45 0.97
CA THR A 131 2.99 -10.52 2.01
C THR A 131 1.78 -9.74 1.54
N ALA A 132 1.85 -9.14 0.35
CA ALA A 132 0.72 -8.37 -0.21
C ALA A 132 -0.51 -9.26 -0.38
N THR A 133 -0.33 -10.47 -0.89
CA THR A 133 -1.41 -11.44 -1.05
C THR A 133 -2.08 -11.76 0.28
N ARG A 134 -1.27 -12.02 1.32
CA ARG A 134 -1.78 -12.32 2.66
C ARG A 134 -2.58 -11.17 3.22
N VAL A 135 -2.06 -9.95 3.13
CA VAL A 135 -2.72 -8.76 3.66
C VAL A 135 -4.04 -8.51 2.95
N ILE A 136 -4.05 -8.61 1.62
CA ILE A 136 -5.28 -8.39 0.84
C ILE A 136 -6.33 -9.45 1.16
N LYS A 137 -5.94 -10.71 1.29
CA LYS A 137 -6.88 -11.77 1.68
C LYS A 137 -7.45 -11.55 3.07
N ARG A 138 -6.64 -11.07 4.01
CA ARG A 138 -7.14 -10.69 5.34
C ARG A 138 -8.14 -9.54 5.23
N ALA A 139 -7.86 -8.56 4.38
CA ALA A 139 -8.78 -7.45 4.15
C ALA A 139 -10.13 -7.94 3.62
N PHE A 140 -10.14 -8.87 2.67
CA PHE A 140 -11.39 -9.45 2.17
C PHE A 140 -12.17 -10.16 3.27
N ALA A 141 -11.48 -10.93 4.12
CA ALA A 141 -12.12 -11.61 5.24
C ALA A 141 -12.73 -10.62 6.22
N MET A 142 -12.01 -9.55 6.55
CA MET A 142 -12.49 -8.49 7.45
C MET A 142 -13.68 -7.77 6.84
N TRP A 143 -13.60 -7.45 5.54
CA TRP A 143 -14.67 -6.78 4.81
C TRP A 143 -15.96 -7.62 4.82
N ARG A 144 -15.86 -8.91 4.57
CA ARG A 144 -17.02 -9.83 4.62
C ARG A 144 -17.61 -9.89 6.02
N ALA A 145 -16.78 -9.85 7.06
CA ALA A 145 -17.24 -9.90 8.45
C ALA A 145 -18.00 -8.65 8.88
N LEU A 146 -17.80 -7.53 8.18
CA LEU A 146 -18.53 -6.30 8.48
C LEU A 146 -19.95 -6.31 7.91
N GLY A 147 -20.29 -7.29 7.15
CA GLY A 147 -21.60 -7.43 6.57
C GLY A 147 -21.73 -6.73 5.24
#